data_07da68ddf1f5f5cb752e7db9444032f8
#
_entry.id   07da68ddf1f5f5cb752e7db9444032f8
#
_cell.length_a   1.000
_cell.length_b   1.000
_cell.length_c   1.000
_cell.angle_alpha   90.00
_cell.angle_beta   90.00
_cell.angle_gamma   90.00
#
_symmetry.space_group_name_H-M   'P 1'
#
loop_
_entity.id
_entity.type
_entity.pdbx_description
1 polymer ?
#
loop_
_entity_poly.entity_id
_entity_poly.type
_entity_poly.pdbx_seq_one_letter_code
_entity_poly.pdbx_strand_id
1 'polypeptide(L)'
;ADEPHRGHGMDDRREKNGVVTWSMAWTNDLFAEFVKRYGYDAREVLPELFYRKNGERFAPVKHDYFDLCDNLFLERFAMPINDWCNAHGIAFTGHVLHEDSLTNQSVPQGSLMRFYEYMGVPGVDVLTEGNRCYWIVKQLASAARQLGKKWMLSELYGCTGWQMSMKGHKAVGDWQALFGINLR
;
A
#
# COMPACT_ATOMS: atom_id res chain seq x y z
N ALA A 1 5.95 10.95 9.22
CA ALA A 1 5.80 9.50 9.00
C ALA A 1 6.60 9.15 7.75
N ASP A 2 7.40 8.13 7.84
CA ASP A 2 8.31 7.78 6.74
C ASP A 2 7.57 7.07 5.61
N GLU A 3 6.43 6.49 5.91
CA GLU A 3 5.67 5.66 4.97
C GLU A 3 4.18 5.98 5.01
N PRO A 4 3.55 6.19 3.86
CA PRO A 4 2.12 6.45 3.78
C PRO A 4 1.33 5.16 4.03
N HIS A 5 0.35 5.21 4.92
CA HIS A 5 -0.59 4.12 5.16
C HIS A 5 -1.93 4.64 5.68
N ARG A 6 -2.98 3.85 5.52
CA ARG A 6 -4.34 4.19 5.96
C ARG A 6 -4.61 3.97 7.45
N GLY A 7 -3.59 3.60 8.20
CA GLY A 7 -3.73 3.16 9.59
C GLY A 7 -3.89 1.62 9.68
N HIS A 8 -4.23 1.16 10.86
CA HIS A 8 -4.40 -0.27 11.11
C HIS A 8 -5.60 -0.83 10.35
N GLY A 9 -5.44 -2.02 9.81
CA GLY A 9 -6.53 -2.72 9.15
C GLY A 9 -7.55 -3.30 10.14
N MET A 10 -8.68 -3.74 9.61
CA MET A 10 -9.74 -4.37 10.41
C MET A 10 -9.31 -5.68 11.11
N ASP A 11 -8.15 -6.23 10.75
CA ASP A 11 -7.63 -7.45 11.37
C ASP A 11 -6.80 -7.19 12.64
N ASP A 12 -6.64 -5.92 13.05
CA ASP A 12 -5.98 -5.57 14.32
C ASP A 12 -6.93 -5.82 15.51
N ARG A 13 -7.19 -7.10 15.75
CA ARG A 13 -7.96 -7.55 16.89
C ARG A 13 -7.11 -7.47 18.14
N ARG A 14 -7.52 -6.62 19.08
CA ARG A 14 -6.91 -6.54 20.40
C ARG A 14 -7.89 -7.00 21.46
N GLU A 15 -7.43 -7.85 22.35
CA GLU A 15 -8.21 -8.29 23.52
C GLU A 15 -7.54 -7.80 24.80
N LYS A 16 -8.29 -7.03 25.60
CA LYS A 16 -7.86 -6.56 26.91
C LYS A 16 -9.02 -6.64 27.89
N ASN A 17 -8.82 -7.35 28.98
CA ASN A 17 -9.82 -7.52 30.04
C ASN A 17 -11.17 -8.08 29.54
N GLY A 18 -11.15 -9.02 28.60
CA GLY A 18 -12.37 -9.61 28.01
C GLY A 18 -13.08 -8.69 27.00
N VAL A 19 -12.54 -7.52 26.71
CA VAL A 19 -13.06 -6.61 25.68
C VAL A 19 -12.25 -6.81 24.40
N VAL A 20 -12.94 -7.18 23.31
CA VAL A 20 -12.36 -7.28 21.98
C VAL A 20 -12.56 -5.95 21.26
N THR A 21 -11.48 -5.34 20.83
CA THR A 21 -11.49 -4.11 20.04
C THR A 21 -10.97 -4.37 18.64
N TRP A 22 -11.52 -3.65 17.69
CA TRP A 22 -11.11 -3.65 16.30
C TRP A 22 -10.77 -2.22 15.88
N SER A 23 -9.78 -2.04 15.05
CA SER A 23 -9.52 -0.75 14.42
C SER A 23 -9.91 -0.77 12.96
N MET A 24 -10.35 0.37 12.47
CA MET A 24 -10.69 0.56 11.06
C MET A 24 -10.18 1.93 10.59
N ALA A 25 -9.84 2.05 9.32
CA ALA A 25 -9.52 3.33 8.73
C ALA A 25 -10.75 4.25 8.79
N TRP A 26 -10.53 5.52 9.13
CA TRP A 26 -11.61 6.45 9.40
C TRP A 26 -11.36 7.84 8.83
N THR A 27 -12.43 8.46 8.36
CA THR A 27 -12.51 9.91 8.10
C THR A 27 -13.90 10.40 8.50
N ASN A 28 -14.03 11.68 8.86
CA ASN A 28 -15.30 12.22 9.37
C ASN A 28 -16.48 12.09 8.40
N ASP A 29 -16.21 12.06 7.12
CA ASP A 29 -17.20 11.93 6.06
C ASP A 29 -17.31 10.51 5.46
N LEU A 30 -16.70 9.50 6.11
CA LEU A 30 -16.61 8.13 5.60
C LEU A 30 -17.97 7.58 5.16
N PHE A 31 -18.99 7.70 6.00
CA PHE A 31 -20.31 7.15 5.67
C PHE A 31 -21.03 7.97 4.57
N ALA A 32 -20.80 9.26 4.53
CA ALA A 32 -21.37 10.09 3.44
C ALA A 32 -20.77 9.72 2.08
N GLU A 33 -19.44 9.54 2.03
CA GLU A 33 -18.74 9.07 0.84
C GLU A 33 -19.13 7.64 0.48
N PHE A 34 -19.36 6.78 1.47
CA PHE A 34 -19.82 5.41 1.25
C PHE A 34 -21.19 5.37 0.58
N VAL A 35 -22.18 6.09 1.13
CA VAL A 35 -23.53 6.19 0.54
C VAL A 35 -23.47 6.74 -0.87
N LYS A 36 -22.68 7.78 -1.09
CA LYS A 36 -22.53 8.42 -2.40
C LYS A 36 -22.00 7.45 -3.48
N ARG A 37 -21.09 6.53 -3.10
CA ARG A 37 -20.44 5.62 -4.06
C ARG A 37 -21.20 4.33 -4.26
N TYR A 38 -21.74 3.76 -3.18
CA TYR A 38 -22.31 2.40 -3.20
C TYR A 38 -23.84 2.38 -3.08
N GLY A 39 -24.48 3.52 -2.78
CA GLY A 39 -25.92 3.64 -2.79
C GLY A 39 -26.66 3.06 -1.59
N TYR A 40 -25.93 2.65 -0.54
CA TYR A 40 -26.49 2.18 0.72
C TYR A 40 -25.68 2.66 1.92
N ASP A 41 -26.25 2.61 3.12
CA ASP A 41 -25.58 3.06 4.33
C ASP A 41 -24.86 1.89 5.01
N ALA A 42 -23.53 1.95 5.07
CA ALA A 42 -22.72 0.93 5.73
C ALA A 42 -23.05 0.76 7.21
N ARG A 43 -23.63 1.78 7.87
CA ARG A 43 -24.01 1.72 9.29
C ARG A 43 -25.08 0.67 9.56
N GLU A 44 -25.98 0.42 8.61
CA GLU A 44 -27.04 -0.59 8.73
C GLU A 44 -26.51 -2.03 8.75
N VAL A 45 -25.33 -2.23 8.18
CA VAL A 45 -24.68 -3.55 8.05
C VAL A 45 -23.29 -3.57 8.67
N LEU A 46 -22.96 -2.59 9.51
CA LEU A 46 -21.63 -2.41 10.10
C LEU A 46 -21.04 -3.66 10.77
N PRO A 47 -21.82 -4.50 11.48
CA PRO A 47 -21.30 -5.75 12.04
C PRO A 47 -20.70 -6.70 10.99
N GLU A 48 -21.17 -6.67 9.76
CA GLU A 48 -20.69 -7.55 8.68
C GLU A 48 -19.26 -7.20 8.22
N LEU A 49 -18.73 -6.04 8.59
CA LEU A 49 -17.31 -5.72 8.42
C LEU A 49 -16.42 -6.64 9.26
N PHE A 50 -16.89 -7.06 10.44
CA PHE A 50 -16.09 -7.77 11.43
C PHE A 50 -16.47 -9.24 11.53
N TYR A 51 -17.74 -9.58 11.31
CA TYR A 51 -18.28 -10.91 11.48
C TYR A 51 -18.77 -11.49 10.16
N ARG A 52 -18.73 -12.81 10.08
CA ARG A 52 -19.34 -13.56 8.96
C ARG A 52 -20.82 -13.79 9.26
N LYS A 53 -21.69 -13.37 8.37
CA LYS A 53 -23.12 -13.67 8.44
C LYS A 53 -23.37 -15.04 7.82
N ASN A 54 -24.05 -15.91 8.54
CA ASN A 54 -24.45 -17.26 8.06
C ASN A 54 -23.29 -18.13 7.51
N GLY A 55 -22.05 -17.91 7.98
CA GLY A 55 -20.89 -18.65 7.49
C GLY A 55 -20.39 -18.22 6.09
N GLU A 56 -20.96 -17.19 5.50
CA GLU A 56 -20.53 -16.66 4.21
C GLU A 56 -19.07 -16.16 4.28
N ARG A 57 -18.31 -16.47 3.25
CA ARG A 57 -16.89 -16.06 3.17
C ARG A 57 -16.70 -14.58 2.90
N PHE A 58 -17.71 -13.94 2.33
CA PHE A 58 -17.61 -12.60 1.80
C PHE A 58 -18.85 -11.78 2.16
N ALA A 59 -18.65 -10.58 2.68
CA ALA A 59 -19.69 -9.58 2.86
C ALA A 59 -19.46 -8.44 1.86
N PRO A 60 -20.44 -8.07 1.03
CA PRO A 60 -20.30 -6.98 0.07
C PRO A 60 -19.81 -5.68 0.72
N VAL A 61 -20.33 -5.33 1.89
CA VAL A 61 -19.91 -4.13 2.63
C VAL A 61 -18.42 -4.14 2.96
N LYS A 62 -17.81 -5.31 3.18
CA LYS A 62 -16.36 -5.41 3.44
C LYS A 62 -15.55 -5.04 2.21
N HIS A 63 -15.95 -5.52 1.04
CA HIS A 63 -15.33 -5.13 -0.23
C HIS A 63 -15.47 -3.63 -0.46
N ASP A 64 -16.70 -3.10 -0.37
CA ASP A 64 -17.00 -1.71 -0.64
C ASP A 64 -16.28 -0.77 0.34
N TYR A 65 -16.14 -1.18 1.61
CA TYR A 65 -15.38 -0.43 2.58
C TYR A 65 -13.88 -0.35 2.22
N PHE A 66 -13.25 -1.46 1.85
CA PHE A 66 -11.84 -1.45 1.46
C PHE A 66 -11.61 -0.70 0.15
N ASP A 67 -12.51 -0.85 -0.82
CA ASP A 67 -12.47 -0.07 -2.07
C ASP A 67 -12.62 1.42 -1.80
N LEU A 68 -13.55 1.82 -0.91
CA LEU A 68 -13.67 3.22 -0.48
C LEU A 68 -12.38 3.73 0.16
N CYS A 69 -11.80 2.97 1.09
CA CYS A 69 -10.57 3.37 1.76
C CYS A 69 -9.41 3.54 0.77
N ASP A 70 -9.28 2.64 -0.20
CA ASP A 70 -8.26 2.74 -1.24
C ASP A 70 -8.48 3.99 -2.12
N ASN A 71 -9.70 4.20 -2.59
CA ASN A 71 -10.04 5.39 -3.38
C ASN A 71 -9.78 6.70 -2.61
N LEU A 72 -10.24 6.79 -1.36
CA LEU A 72 -10.02 8.00 -0.55
C LEU A 72 -8.54 8.24 -0.24
N PHE A 73 -7.75 7.18 -0.04
CA PHE A 73 -6.31 7.31 0.15
C PHE A 73 -5.62 7.87 -1.10
N LEU A 74 -5.97 7.37 -2.27
CA LEU A 74 -5.44 7.90 -3.53
C LEU A 74 -5.87 9.35 -3.75
N GLU A 75 -7.16 9.65 -3.60
CA GLU A 75 -7.73 10.97 -3.88
C GLU A 75 -7.26 12.06 -2.90
N ARG A 76 -7.03 11.69 -1.63
CA ARG A 76 -6.75 12.65 -0.57
C ARG A 76 -5.29 12.72 -0.15
N PHE A 77 -4.48 11.77 -0.63
CA PHE A 77 -3.05 11.73 -0.35
C PHE A 77 -2.21 11.68 -1.62
N ALA A 78 -2.29 10.61 -2.41
CA ALA A 78 -1.40 10.41 -3.56
C ALA A 78 -1.58 11.47 -4.65
N MET A 79 -2.84 11.70 -5.06
CA MET A 79 -3.16 12.66 -6.13
C MET A 79 -2.76 14.10 -5.79
N PRO A 80 -3.16 14.67 -4.63
CA PRO A 80 -2.78 16.04 -4.29
C PRO A 80 -1.28 16.26 -4.20
N ILE A 81 -0.52 15.28 -3.69
CA ILE A 81 0.94 15.37 -3.63
C ILE A 81 1.53 15.33 -5.04
N ASN A 82 1.09 14.40 -5.87
CA ASN A 82 1.54 14.30 -7.26
C ASN A 82 1.25 15.60 -8.04
N ASP A 83 0.04 16.13 -7.91
CA ASP A 83 -0.37 17.37 -8.59
C ASP A 83 0.48 18.55 -8.15
N TRP A 84 0.71 18.67 -6.85
CA TRP A 84 1.59 19.70 -6.31
C TRP A 84 3.03 19.56 -6.83
N CYS A 85 3.58 18.34 -6.81
CA CYS A 85 4.93 18.06 -7.32
C CYS A 85 5.04 18.43 -8.80
N ASN A 86 4.07 18.01 -9.62
CA ASN A 86 4.03 18.32 -11.04
C ASN A 86 3.96 19.85 -11.31
N ALA A 87 3.14 20.58 -10.54
CA ALA A 87 3.03 22.02 -10.65
C ALA A 87 4.33 22.77 -10.29
N HIS A 88 5.20 22.13 -9.51
CA HIS A 88 6.48 22.72 -9.07
C HIS A 88 7.70 22.12 -9.80
N GLY A 89 7.50 21.29 -10.82
CA GLY A 89 8.57 20.73 -11.64
C GLY A 89 9.46 19.72 -10.91
N ILE A 90 8.91 19.05 -9.87
CA ILE A 90 9.57 17.97 -9.15
C ILE A 90 8.78 16.68 -9.27
N ALA A 91 9.44 15.53 -9.11
CA ALA A 91 8.79 14.24 -9.18
C ALA A 91 8.42 13.74 -7.77
N PHE A 92 7.17 13.30 -7.60
CA PHE A 92 6.78 12.54 -6.42
C PHE A 92 7.41 11.15 -6.49
N THR A 93 8.10 10.75 -5.44
CA THR A 93 8.78 9.45 -5.34
C THR A 93 8.67 8.89 -3.91
N GLY A 94 9.02 7.64 -3.75
CA GLY A 94 9.02 6.90 -2.48
C GLY A 94 8.56 5.47 -2.70
N HIS A 95 8.11 4.86 -1.64
CA HIS A 95 7.52 3.52 -1.61
C HIS A 95 6.34 3.53 -0.64
N VAL A 96 5.69 2.40 -0.48
CA VAL A 96 4.60 2.20 0.47
C VAL A 96 4.96 1.10 1.47
N LEU A 97 4.07 0.82 2.43
CA LEU A 97 4.33 -0.09 3.53
C LEU A 97 3.76 -1.49 3.25
N HIS A 98 4.38 -2.52 3.82
CA HIS A 98 3.88 -3.91 3.77
C HIS A 98 3.67 -4.47 2.36
N GLU A 99 4.69 -4.36 1.54
CA GLU A 99 4.63 -4.75 0.12
C GLU A 99 4.70 -6.27 -0.12
N ASP A 100 5.05 -7.05 0.90
CA ASP A 100 5.47 -8.46 0.84
C ASP A 100 4.38 -9.46 0.43
N SER A 101 3.10 -9.13 0.59
CA SER A 101 1.99 -9.96 0.10
C SER A 101 0.78 -9.13 -0.30
N LEU A 102 -0.09 -9.69 -1.15
CA LEU A 102 -1.32 -9.00 -1.56
C LEU A 102 -2.23 -8.71 -0.36
N THR A 103 -2.28 -9.60 0.61
CA THR A 103 -3.05 -9.40 1.84
C THR A 103 -2.47 -8.25 2.66
N ASN A 104 -1.15 -8.25 2.86
CA ASN A 104 -0.48 -7.20 3.62
C ASN A 104 -0.59 -5.84 2.93
N GLN A 105 -0.51 -5.80 1.60
CA GLN A 105 -0.71 -4.58 0.82
C GLN A 105 -2.12 -4.00 1.00
N SER A 106 -3.15 -4.85 0.89
CA SER A 106 -4.55 -4.38 0.82
C SER A 106 -5.05 -3.78 2.14
N VAL A 107 -4.51 -4.18 3.27
CA VAL A 107 -4.94 -3.71 4.59
C VAL A 107 -4.52 -2.25 4.85
N PRO A 108 -3.23 -1.87 4.78
CA PRO A 108 -2.80 -0.51 5.10
C PRO A 108 -2.92 0.50 3.95
N GLN A 109 -2.80 0.07 2.68
CA GLN A 109 -2.72 1.00 1.56
C GLN A 109 -3.72 0.73 0.43
N GLY A 110 -4.15 -0.51 0.25
CA GLY A 110 -4.90 -0.93 -0.93
C GLY A 110 -3.99 -1.42 -2.06
N SER A 111 -4.29 -1.02 -3.28
CA SER A 111 -3.53 -1.47 -4.46
C SER A 111 -2.26 -0.64 -4.66
N LEU A 112 -1.08 -1.26 -4.49
CA LEU A 112 0.20 -0.61 -4.79
C LEU A 112 0.28 -0.17 -6.25
N MET A 113 -0.20 -0.98 -7.18
CA MET A 113 -0.15 -0.65 -8.61
C MET A 113 -0.95 0.60 -8.94
N ARG A 114 -2.08 0.84 -8.25
CA ARG A 114 -2.85 2.09 -8.37
C ARG A 114 -2.10 3.27 -7.76
N PHE A 115 -1.40 3.06 -6.65
CA PHE A 115 -0.60 4.11 -6.02
C PHE A 115 0.57 4.55 -6.92
N TYR A 116 1.24 3.61 -7.59
CA TYR A 116 2.33 3.91 -8.53
C TYR A 116 1.91 4.80 -9.71
N GLU A 117 0.63 4.82 -10.06
CA GLU A 117 0.09 5.72 -11.09
C GLU A 117 0.40 7.18 -10.77
N TYR A 118 0.29 7.56 -9.50
CA TYR A 118 0.48 8.94 -9.03
C TYR A 118 1.93 9.28 -8.67
N MET A 119 2.84 8.31 -8.71
CA MET A 119 4.26 8.57 -8.51
C MET A 119 4.95 8.94 -9.82
N GLY A 120 5.67 10.07 -9.84
CA GLY A 120 6.54 10.44 -10.96
C GLY A 120 7.70 9.46 -11.11
N VAL A 121 8.24 8.99 -9.98
CA VAL A 121 9.23 7.91 -9.87
C VAL A 121 8.71 6.90 -8.86
N PRO A 122 7.99 5.86 -9.30
CA PRO A 122 7.49 4.84 -8.40
C PRO A 122 8.63 4.01 -7.81
N GLY A 123 8.47 3.60 -6.56
CA GLY A 123 9.50 2.87 -5.83
C GLY A 123 8.98 1.74 -4.97
N VAL A 124 9.90 0.93 -4.51
CA VAL A 124 9.67 -0.20 -3.58
C VAL A 124 10.68 -0.17 -2.44
N ASP A 125 10.30 -0.79 -1.32
CA ASP A 125 11.18 -1.06 -0.19
C ASP A 125 11.51 -2.55 -0.13
N VAL A 126 12.67 -2.94 -0.64
CA VAL A 126 13.16 -4.33 -0.60
C VAL A 126 14.53 -4.35 0.05
N LEU A 127 14.52 -4.12 1.35
CA LEU A 127 15.70 -4.06 2.22
C LEU A 127 16.32 -5.44 2.45
N THR A 128 17.43 -5.45 3.10
CA THR A 128 18.18 -6.59 3.62
C THR A 128 18.75 -7.57 2.59
N GLU A 129 19.88 -8.20 2.95
CA GLU A 129 20.53 -9.20 2.11
C GLU A 129 19.66 -10.45 1.89
N GLY A 130 18.83 -10.80 2.87
CA GLY A 130 17.99 -12.01 2.85
C GLY A 130 16.68 -11.87 2.09
N ASN A 131 16.23 -10.66 1.81
CA ASN A 131 14.95 -10.43 1.14
C ASN A 131 15.01 -10.86 -0.34
N ARG A 132 14.08 -11.71 -0.73
CA ARG A 132 13.95 -12.24 -2.10
C ARG A 132 12.52 -12.10 -2.64
N CYS A 133 11.77 -11.14 -2.13
CA CYS A 133 10.40 -10.83 -2.52
C CYS A 133 10.33 -10.24 -3.95
N TYR A 134 10.66 -11.02 -4.95
CA TYR A 134 10.79 -10.57 -6.34
C TYR A 134 9.48 -10.03 -6.95
N TRP A 135 8.33 -10.49 -6.50
CA TRP A 135 7.05 -10.02 -7.05
C TRP A 135 6.77 -8.55 -6.74
N ILE A 136 7.29 -8.00 -5.65
CA ILE A 136 7.20 -6.57 -5.35
C ILE A 136 7.84 -5.78 -6.49
N VAL A 137 9.08 -6.12 -6.83
CA VAL A 137 9.80 -5.51 -7.95
C VAL A 137 9.08 -5.76 -9.28
N LYS A 138 8.47 -6.93 -9.45
CA LYS A 138 7.67 -7.24 -10.66
C LYS A 138 6.40 -6.41 -10.74
N GLN A 139 5.71 -6.18 -9.62
CA GLN A 139 4.55 -5.28 -9.58
C GLN A 139 4.95 -3.86 -10.00
N LEU A 140 6.03 -3.33 -9.40
CA LEU A 140 6.57 -2.03 -9.78
C LEU A 140 6.93 -1.97 -11.27
N ALA A 141 7.69 -2.93 -11.76
CA ALA A 141 8.11 -2.97 -13.16
C ALA A 141 6.91 -3.09 -14.12
N SER A 142 5.88 -3.84 -13.73
CA SER A 142 4.64 -3.96 -14.50
C SER A 142 3.90 -2.61 -14.58
N ALA A 143 3.69 -1.96 -13.44
CA ALA A 143 3.04 -0.66 -13.39
C ALA A 143 3.85 0.39 -14.16
N ALA A 144 5.15 0.47 -13.93
CA ALA A 144 6.02 1.45 -14.59
C ALA A 144 5.98 1.32 -16.11
N ARG A 145 6.01 0.09 -16.65
CA ARG A 145 5.91 -0.15 -18.10
C ARG A 145 4.56 0.23 -18.67
N GLN A 146 3.47 -0.12 -17.98
CA GLN A 146 2.12 0.21 -18.44
C GLN A 146 1.87 1.72 -18.44
N LEU A 147 2.47 2.44 -17.48
CA LEU A 147 2.29 3.87 -17.28
C LEU A 147 3.39 4.72 -17.96
N GLY A 148 4.33 4.10 -18.66
CA GLY A 148 5.42 4.79 -19.35
C GLY A 148 6.41 5.49 -18.39
N LYS A 149 6.52 5.02 -17.14
CA LYS A 149 7.47 5.58 -16.16
C LYS A 149 8.90 5.16 -16.52
N LYS A 150 9.81 6.12 -16.56
CA LYS A 150 11.22 5.90 -16.93
C LYS A 150 12.02 5.32 -15.76
N TRP A 151 11.74 5.75 -14.54
CA TRP A 151 12.52 5.43 -13.37
C TRP A 151 11.76 4.50 -12.45
N MET A 152 12.47 3.54 -11.89
CA MET A 152 11.98 2.57 -10.91
C MET A 152 12.96 2.56 -9.75
N LEU A 153 12.53 3.14 -8.62
CA LEU A 153 13.34 3.28 -7.42
C LEU A 153 13.26 2.01 -6.56
N SER A 154 14.33 1.68 -5.87
CA SER A 154 14.29 0.79 -4.72
C SER A 154 15.04 1.42 -3.55
N GLU A 155 14.45 1.40 -2.37
CA GLU A 155 15.19 1.59 -1.13
C GLU A 155 16.02 0.34 -0.88
N LEU A 156 17.33 0.46 -1.04
CA LEU A 156 18.25 -0.65 -0.94
C LEU A 156 19.20 -0.48 0.25
N TYR A 157 19.66 -1.63 0.74
CA TYR A 157 20.72 -1.76 1.74
C TYR A 157 20.34 -1.36 3.17
N GLY A 158 19.12 -0.95 3.44
CA GLY A 158 18.63 -0.72 4.79
C GLY A 158 18.57 -2.01 5.62
N CYS A 159 18.57 -1.87 6.94
CA CYS A 159 18.46 -2.98 7.91
C CYS A 159 19.54 -4.09 7.76
N THR A 160 20.69 -3.79 7.18
CA THR A 160 21.75 -4.78 6.89
C THR A 160 22.87 -4.80 7.93
N GLY A 161 23.03 -3.73 8.71
CA GLY A 161 24.15 -3.53 9.62
C GLY A 161 25.48 -3.20 8.89
N TRP A 162 26.47 -2.81 9.66
CA TRP A 162 27.77 -2.37 9.14
C TRP A 162 28.65 -3.51 8.62
N GLN A 163 28.29 -4.76 8.91
CA GLN A 163 29.05 -5.96 8.52
C GLN A 163 28.65 -6.51 7.14
N MET A 164 27.69 -5.89 6.43
CA MET A 164 27.29 -6.36 5.11
C MET A 164 28.46 -6.29 4.13
N SER A 165 28.78 -7.43 3.53
CA SER A 165 29.89 -7.53 2.58
C SER A 165 29.60 -6.83 1.25
N MET A 166 30.64 -6.41 0.52
CA MET A 166 30.50 -5.89 -0.85
C MET A 166 29.83 -6.90 -1.80
N LYS A 167 30.06 -8.19 -1.58
CA LYS A 167 29.37 -9.27 -2.31
C LYS A 167 27.87 -9.26 -2.02
N GLY A 168 27.47 -9.06 -0.76
CA GLY A 168 26.08 -8.93 -0.36
C GLY A 168 25.42 -7.72 -1.00
N HIS A 169 26.05 -6.54 -0.93
CA HIS A 169 25.58 -5.33 -1.58
C HIS A 169 25.33 -5.53 -3.07
N LYS A 170 26.35 -6.10 -3.76
CA LYS A 170 26.24 -6.39 -5.18
C LYS A 170 25.09 -7.36 -5.48
N ALA A 171 24.98 -8.44 -4.72
CA ALA A 171 23.95 -9.45 -4.94
C ALA A 171 22.52 -8.87 -4.82
N VAL A 172 22.26 -8.05 -3.78
CA VAL A 172 20.96 -7.40 -3.59
C VAL A 172 20.64 -6.44 -4.75
N GLY A 173 21.60 -5.62 -5.13
CA GLY A 173 21.41 -4.67 -6.24
C GLY A 173 21.22 -5.33 -7.58
N ASP A 174 22.00 -6.36 -7.89
CA ASP A 174 21.99 -7.02 -9.20
C ASP A 174 20.66 -7.72 -9.49
N TRP A 175 20.10 -8.49 -8.55
CA TRP A 175 18.84 -9.16 -8.81
C TRP A 175 17.68 -8.17 -8.98
N GLN A 176 17.69 -7.08 -8.24
CA GLN A 176 16.65 -6.04 -8.38
C GLN A 176 16.80 -5.30 -9.72
N ALA A 177 18.03 -5.00 -10.13
CA ALA A 177 18.31 -4.43 -11.45
C ALA A 177 17.86 -5.37 -12.59
N LEU A 178 18.05 -6.69 -12.45
CA LEU A 178 17.56 -7.68 -13.41
C LEU A 178 16.04 -7.60 -13.60
N PHE A 179 15.28 -7.27 -12.58
CA PHE A 179 13.84 -7.09 -12.65
C PHE A 179 13.40 -5.68 -13.08
N GLY A 180 14.31 -4.74 -13.21
CA GLY A 180 14.03 -3.43 -13.78
C GLY A 180 14.37 -2.23 -12.91
N ILE A 181 14.79 -2.41 -11.66
CA ILE A 181 15.23 -1.29 -10.81
C ILE A 181 16.41 -0.59 -11.47
N ASN A 182 16.27 0.71 -11.67
CA ASN A 182 17.29 1.54 -12.35
C ASN A 182 17.60 2.86 -11.59
N LEU A 183 17.01 3.03 -10.41
CA LEU A 183 17.31 4.09 -9.46
C LEU A 183 17.36 3.51 -8.04
N ARG A 184 18.35 3.96 -7.23
CA ARG A 184 18.60 3.50 -5.87
C ARG A 184 19.48 4.47 -5.10
#